data_02dbcca4a903bbdee4a8edb8531f2c20
#
_entry.id   02dbcca4a903bbdee4a8edb8531f2c20
#
_cell.length_a   1.000
_cell.length_b   1.000
_cell.length_c   1.000
_cell.angle_alpha   90.00
_cell.angle_beta   90.00
_cell.angle_gamma   90.00
#
_symmetry.space_group_name_H-M   'P 1'
#
loop_
_entity.id
_entity.type
_entity.pdbx_description
1 polymer ?
#
loop_
_entity_poly.entity_id
_entity_poly.type
_entity_poly.pdbx_seq_one_letter_code
_entity_poly.pdbx_strand_id
1 'polypeptide(L)'
;MKKAIHFGAGNIGRGFIGPVLQDNNYEVIFVDVDERLIDKLNTSKEYKVFKLGNTKDNSINVQNVSAVSLNNFSAISDILNEVTLISSSVGPKFVQDVFDVINKVQFKNEVTFIAFENMYRASSTVQKNSEASNPYLTVIDAVVDKIIPPQKKDSLDVIVENYGSIILDESKTKPLEISDIVKYGHYEEEFIKKLWLLNGLHLQLAYFGISKGYKYIHEIYKSDEGKEFAIKASSELMNAFSLFAKKYDDLEEFSLNINDRFSSDTINDELLRIARNPKIKFAENERFAKPLDILIQNDQPVESFKRIIDLLQKIDYSYIDGFN
;
A
#
# COMPACT_ATOMS: atom_id res chain seq x y z
N MET A 1 17.00 -22.30 5.16
CA MET A 1 16.04 -21.26 4.73
C MET A 1 16.65 -19.91 5.08
N LYS A 2 16.54 -18.90 4.23
CA LYS A 2 17.00 -17.55 4.55
C LYS A 2 16.07 -16.97 5.62
N LYS A 3 16.57 -16.05 6.45
CA LYS A 3 15.75 -15.36 7.44
C LYS A 3 15.45 -13.93 6.99
N ALA A 4 14.20 -13.49 7.19
CA ALA A 4 13.79 -12.10 7.03
C ALA A 4 13.14 -11.59 8.32
N ILE A 5 13.44 -10.35 8.69
CA ILE A 5 12.76 -9.66 9.78
C ILE A 5 11.79 -8.65 9.20
N HIS A 6 10.55 -8.65 9.68
CA HIS A 6 9.49 -7.74 9.24
C HIS A 6 8.90 -6.96 10.41
N PHE A 7 9.08 -5.65 10.38
CA PHE A 7 8.51 -4.73 11.38
C PHE A 7 7.05 -4.43 11.04
N GLY A 8 6.15 -4.73 11.96
CA GLY A 8 4.72 -4.61 11.82
C GLY A 8 4.02 -5.94 11.51
N ALA A 9 3.59 -6.68 12.55
CA ALA A 9 2.78 -7.88 12.41
C ALA A 9 1.28 -7.56 12.22
N GLY A 10 0.96 -6.38 11.73
CA GLY A 10 -0.39 -5.95 11.43
C GLY A 10 -1.02 -6.68 10.24
N ASN A 11 -2.09 -6.12 9.71
CA ASN A 11 -2.84 -6.74 8.61
C ASN A 11 -2.05 -6.84 7.31
N ILE A 12 -1.27 -5.80 6.94
CA ILE A 12 -0.38 -5.83 5.77
C ILE A 12 0.77 -6.81 5.99
N GLY A 13 1.43 -6.74 7.15
CA GLY A 13 2.55 -7.63 7.47
C GLY A 13 2.16 -9.11 7.39
N ARG A 14 1.12 -9.53 8.13
CA ARG A 14 0.66 -10.91 8.10
C ARG A 14 -0.10 -11.28 6.81
N GLY A 15 -0.96 -10.39 6.32
CA GLY A 15 -1.87 -10.71 5.21
C GLY A 15 -1.25 -10.65 3.83
N PHE A 16 -0.14 -9.92 3.67
CA PHE A 16 0.47 -9.72 2.37
C PHE A 16 1.99 -9.98 2.36
N ILE A 17 2.73 -9.29 3.21
CA ILE A 17 4.20 -9.39 3.17
C ILE A 17 4.70 -10.75 3.67
N GLY A 18 4.13 -11.28 4.75
CA GLY A 18 4.48 -12.61 5.26
C GLY A 18 4.37 -13.72 4.22
N PRO A 19 3.23 -13.88 3.52
CA PRO A 19 3.11 -14.80 2.39
C PRO A 19 4.17 -14.59 1.31
N VAL A 20 4.40 -13.34 0.87
CA VAL A 20 5.39 -13.03 -0.17
C VAL A 20 6.80 -13.42 0.27
N LEU A 21 7.18 -13.15 1.51
CA LEU A 21 8.48 -13.56 2.05
C LEU A 21 8.62 -15.08 2.12
N GLN A 22 7.56 -15.77 2.55
CA GLN A 22 7.58 -17.23 2.60
C GLN A 22 7.68 -17.87 1.20
N ASP A 23 6.97 -17.34 0.20
CA ASP A 23 7.05 -17.77 -1.20
C ASP A 23 8.46 -17.57 -1.78
N ASN A 24 9.23 -16.61 -1.22
CA ASN A 24 10.63 -16.35 -1.53
C ASN A 24 11.61 -17.15 -0.65
N ASN A 25 11.16 -18.21 0.02
CA ASN A 25 11.95 -19.09 0.88
C ASN A 25 12.57 -18.41 2.10
N TYR A 26 11.91 -17.39 2.66
CA TYR A 26 12.29 -16.79 3.92
C TYR A 26 11.52 -17.39 5.10
N GLU A 27 12.22 -17.67 6.20
CA GLU A 27 11.64 -17.76 7.54
C GLU A 27 11.35 -16.33 8.03
N VAL A 28 10.10 -16.06 8.43
CA VAL A 28 9.65 -14.70 8.75
C VAL A 28 9.65 -14.48 10.26
N ILE A 29 10.41 -13.50 10.70
CA ILE A 29 10.44 -13.03 12.09
C ILE A 29 9.76 -11.67 12.15
N PHE A 30 8.59 -11.61 12.79
CA PHE A 30 7.88 -10.35 12.97
C PHE A 30 8.40 -9.55 14.15
N VAL A 31 8.36 -8.22 14.05
CA VAL A 31 8.57 -7.29 15.17
C VAL A 31 7.32 -6.46 15.34
N ASP A 32 6.76 -6.42 16.53
CA ASP A 32 5.56 -5.63 16.82
C ASP A 32 5.61 -5.05 18.24
N VAL A 33 4.70 -4.12 18.55
CA VAL A 33 4.48 -3.55 19.87
C VAL A 33 3.37 -4.26 20.66
N ASP A 34 2.53 -5.04 19.98
CA ASP A 34 1.42 -5.80 20.57
C ASP A 34 1.91 -7.14 21.13
N GLU A 35 2.18 -7.17 22.44
CA GLU A 35 2.66 -8.38 23.14
C GLU A 35 1.69 -9.57 23.00
N ARG A 36 0.37 -9.33 22.94
CA ARG A 36 -0.61 -10.41 22.78
C ARG A 36 -0.51 -11.05 21.41
N LEU A 37 -0.26 -10.24 20.36
CA LEU A 37 -0.05 -10.72 19.00
C LEU A 37 1.26 -11.51 18.91
N ILE A 38 2.33 -11.03 19.55
CA ILE A 38 3.63 -11.68 19.62
C ILE A 38 3.49 -13.06 20.27
N ASP A 39 2.84 -13.14 21.43
CA ASP A 39 2.62 -14.40 22.14
C ASP A 39 1.84 -15.42 21.30
N LYS A 40 0.78 -14.95 20.62
CA LYS A 40 -0.01 -15.82 19.72
C LYS A 40 0.82 -16.35 18.56
N LEU A 41 1.62 -15.50 17.90
CA LEU A 41 2.50 -15.89 16.79
C LEU A 41 3.54 -16.91 17.25
N ASN A 42 4.15 -16.70 18.42
CA ASN A 42 5.15 -17.61 18.98
C ASN A 42 4.57 -18.94 19.45
N THR A 43 3.32 -18.95 19.90
CA THR A 43 2.62 -20.17 20.31
C THR A 43 2.15 -20.98 19.11
N SER A 44 1.50 -20.33 18.15
CA SER A 44 0.93 -21.00 16.96
C SER A 44 1.98 -21.36 15.93
N LYS A 45 2.97 -20.49 15.72
CA LYS A 45 4.01 -20.56 14.68
C LYS A 45 3.49 -20.63 13.25
N GLU A 46 2.20 -20.45 13.07
CA GLU A 46 1.51 -20.44 11.78
C GLU A 46 0.20 -19.67 11.86
N TYR A 47 -0.28 -19.21 10.70
CA TYR A 47 -1.59 -18.60 10.52
C TYR A 47 -2.04 -18.71 9.07
N LYS A 48 -3.33 -18.46 8.81
CA LYS A 48 -3.92 -18.54 7.47
C LYS A 48 -4.25 -17.15 6.92
N VAL A 49 -4.04 -17.02 5.62
CA VAL A 49 -4.47 -15.85 4.85
C VAL A 49 -5.57 -16.29 3.87
N PHE A 50 -6.78 -15.78 4.06
CA PHE A 50 -7.94 -16.09 3.24
C PHE A 50 -8.14 -15.00 2.18
N LYS A 51 -8.40 -15.41 0.93
CA LYS A 51 -8.75 -14.49 -0.15
C LYS A 51 -10.26 -14.26 -0.16
N LEU A 52 -10.69 -12.99 -0.32
CA LEU A 52 -12.11 -12.61 -0.43
C LEU A 52 -12.80 -13.37 -1.58
N GLY A 53 -14.05 -13.75 -1.38
CA GLY A 53 -14.87 -14.42 -2.39
C GLY A 53 -14.52 -15.87 -2.65
N ASN A 54 -13.48 -16.42 -2.03
CA ASN A 54 -13.09 -17.81 -2.20
C ASN A 54 -13.60 -18.68 -1.03
N THR A 55 -13.99 -19.92 -1.36
CA THR A 55 -14.31 -20.94 -0.36
C THR A 55 -13.08 -21.32 0.46
N LYS A 56 -13.29 -21.99 1.61
CA LYS A 56 -12.24 -22.34 2.59
C LYS A 56 -11.00 -23.05 2.02
N ASP A 57 -11.09 -23.59 0.82
CA ASP A 57 -10.01 -24.36 0.17
C ASP A 57 -8.91 -23.50 -0.48
N ASN A 58 -9.04 -22.17 -0.47
CA ASN A 58 -8.08 -21.24 -1.11
C ASN A 58 -7.40 -20.32 -0.09
N SER A 59 -6.96 -20.89 1.02
CA SER A 59 -6.16 -20.18 2.01
C SER A 59 -4.66 -20.45 1.83
N ILE A 60 -3.84 -19.44 2.04
CA ILE A 60 -2.39 -19.57 2.15
C ILE A 60 -2.08 -19.87 3.63
N ASN A 61 -1.36 -20.95 3.90
CA ASN A 61 -0.87 -21.27 5.23
C ASN A 61 0.55 -20.72 5.38
N VAL A 62 0.72 -19.69 6.23
CA VAL A 62 2.03 -19.10 6.52
C VAL A 62 2.59 -19.79 7.75
N GLN A 63 3.72 -20.48 7.58
CA GLN A 63 4.31 -21.37 8.59
C GLN A 63 5.70 -20.93 9.04
N ASN A 64 6.19 -21.51 10.12
CA ASN A 64 7.51 -21.22 10.67
C ASN A 64 7.74 -19.74 10.95
N VAL A 65 6.70 -19.08 11.47
CA VAL A 65 6.79 -17.68 11.89
C VAL A 65 7.16 -17.59 13.36
N SER A 66 7.86 -16.51 13.69
CA SER A 66 8.09 -16.11 15.08
C SER A 66 7.93 -14.60 15.21
N ALA A 67 7.87 -14.11 16.44
CA ALA A 67 7.75 -12.68 16.67
C ALA A 67 8.58 -12.25 17.90
N VAL A 68 9.04 -11.01 17.87
CA VAL A 68 9.78 -10.37 18.95
C VAL A 68 9.19 -9.00 19.24
N SER A 69 9.21 -8.59 20.53
CA SER A 69 8.76 -7.26 20.93
C SER A 69 9.71 -6.17 20.45
N LEU A 70 9.16 -5.07 19.91
CA LEU A 70 9.96 -3.89 19.56
C LEU A 70 10.75 -3.34 20.75
N ASN A 71 10.28 -3.58 21.97
CA ASN A 71 10.96 -3.16 23.21
C ASN A 71 12.21 -4.02 23.56
N ASN A 72 12.37 -5.17 22.89
CA ASN A 72 13.52 -6.06 23.13
C ASN A 72 14.63 -5.82 22.09
N PHE A 73 15.32 -4.68 22.22
CA PHE A 73 16.38 -4.29 21.31
C PHE A 73 17.52 -5.32 21.22
N SER A 74 17.88 -5.99 22.32
CA SER A 74 18.93 -7.02 22.29
C SER A 74 18.57 -8.17 21.34
N ALA A 75 17.38 -8.73 21.47
CA ALA A 75 16.92 -9.80 20.58
C ALA A 75 16.81 -9.32 19.12
N ILE A 76 16.33 -8.10 18.90
CA ILE A 76 16.27 -7.51 17.54
C ILE A 76 17.66 -7.38 16.97
N SER A 77 18.63 -6.87 17.72
CA SER A 77 20.01 -6.71 17.26
C SER A 77 20.67 -8.04 16.88
N ASP A 78 20.42 -9.08 17.66
CA ASP A 78 20.93 -10.43 17.36
C ASP A 78 20.33 -10.95 16.04
N ILE A 79 19.02 -10.82 15.86
CA ILE A 79 18.30 -11.24 14.65
C ILE A 79 18.78 -10.43 13.44
N LEU A 80 18.96 -9.11 13.56
CA LEU A 80 19.41 -8.24 12.47
C LEU A 80 20.78 -8.64 11.93
N ASN A 81 21.63 -9.26 12.74
CA ASN A 81 22.93 -9.77 12.30
C ASN A 81 22.87 -11.11 11.56
N GLU A 82 21.71 -11.80 11.60
CA GLU A 82 21.50 -13.11 10.96
C GLU A 82 20.67 -13.04 9.68
N VAL A 83 19.98 -11.92 9.44
CA VAL A 83 19.05 -11.77 8.29
C VAL A 83 19.76 -11.14 7.09
N THR A 84 19.21 -11.42 5.90
CA THR A 84 19.63 -10.77 4.65
C THR A 84 18.59 -9.76 4.15
N LEU A 85 17.37 -9.83 4.70
CA LEU A 85 16.26 -8.95 4.32
C LEU A 85 15.55 -8.42 5.57
N ILE A 86 15.40 -7.10 5.60
CA ILE A 86 14.65 -6.35 6.60
C ILE A 86 13.52 -5.65 5.87
N SER A 87 12.33 -5.64 6.44
CA SER A 87 11.20 -4.93 5.85
C SER A 87 10.26 -4.35 6.90
N SER A 88 9.42 -3.40 6.51
CA SER A 88 8.43 -2.78 7.39
C SER A 88 7.06 -2.58 6.73
N SER A 89 6.00 -2.61 7.55
CA SER A 89 4.65 -2.16 7.22
C SER A 89 3.94 -1.63 8.47
N VAL A 90 4.57 -0.64 9.11
CA VAL A 90 4.14 -0.04 10.39
C VAL A 90 3.33 1.24 10.21
N GLY A 91 3.26 1.75 8.99
CA GLY A 91 2.66 3.03 8.64
C GLY A 91 3.70 4.17 8.52
N PRO A 92 3.43 5.18 7.66
CA PRO A 92 4.37 6.26 7.36
C PRO A 92 4.86 7.05 8.57
N LYS A 93 4.08 7.09 9.65
CA LYS A 93 4.45 7.81 10.88
C LYS A 93 5.56 7.14 11.69
N PHE A 94 5.70 5.81 11.56
CA PHE A 94 6.58 5.01 12.42
C PHE A 94 7.77 4.40 11.66
N VAL A 95 7.80 4.50 10.34
CA VAL A 95 8.86 3.89 9.53
C VAL A 95 10.24 4.49 9.82
N GLN A 96 10.32 5.77 10.19
CA GLN A 96 11.57 6.40 10.63
C GLN A 96 12.08 5.79 11.94
N ASP A 97 11.21 5.61 12.93
CA ASP A 97 11.58 4.99 14.21
C ASP A 97 12.13 3.58 14.01
N VAL A 98 11.52 2.80 13.11
CA VAL A 98 12.00 1.47 12.73
C VAL A 98 13.38 1.56 12.09
N PHE A 99 13.58 2.47 11.15
CA PHE A 99 14.87 2.62 10.47
C PHE A 99 15.97 3.06 11.44
N ASP A 100 15.65 3.91 12.41
CA ASP A 100 16.59 4.34 13.46
C ASP A 100 16.99 3.19 14.39
N VAL A 101 16.08 2.24 14.65
CA VAL A 101 16.42 1.00 15.37
C VAL A 101 17.38 0.14 14.56
N ILE A 102 17.10 -0.06 13.27
CA ILE A 102 17.95 -0.84 12.34
C ILE A 102 19.35 -0.22 12.25
N ASN A 103 19.43 1.09 12.15
CA ASN A 103 20.67 1.80 11.90
C ASN A 103 21.61 1.88 13.12
N LYS A 104 21.13 1.51 14.31
CA LYS A 104 21.96 1.33 15.52
C LYS A 104 22.80 0.05 15.48
N VAL A 105 22.45 -0.90 14.59
CA VAL A 105 23.14 -2.18 14.49
C VAL A 105 24.27 -2.06 13.47
N GLN A 106 25.47 -2.52 13.84
CA GLN A 106 26.60 -2.61 12.93
C GLN A 106 26.52 -3.95 12.19
N PHE A 107 26.09 -3.92 10.93
CA PHE A 107 26.03 -5.10 10.10
C PHE A 107 27.41 -5.57 9.70
N LYS A 108 27.58 -6.90 9.63
CA LYS A 108 28.83 -7.55 9.18
C LYS A 108 28.73 -8.06 7.74
N ASN A 109 27.51 -8.19 7.23
CA ASN A 109 27.19 -8.68 5.90
C ASN A 109 26.19 -7.75 5.23
N GLU A 110 26.09 -7.84 3.91
CA GLU A 110 25.10 -7.09 3.15
C GLU A 110 23.67 -7.46 3.56
N VAL A 111 22.86 -6.46 3.81
CA VAL A 111 21.46 -6.58 4.16
C VAL A 111 20.64 -5.57 3.37
N THR A 112 19.44 -5.95 2.99
CA THR A 112 18.51 -5.07 2.26
C THR A 112 17.37 -4.66 3.16
N PHE A 113 17.01 -3.37 3.13
CA PHE A 113 15.81 -2.83 3.78
C PHE A 113 14.78 -2.39 2.73
N ILE A 114 13.51 -2.81 2.94
CA ILE A 114 12.38 -2.42 2.12
C ILE A 114 11.23 -1.95 3.02
N ALA A 115 10.85 -0.69 2.89
CA ALA A 115 9.65 -0.16 3.52
C ALA A 115 8.43 -0.38 2.61
N PHE A 116 7.54 -1.30 2.96
CA PHE A 116 6.27 -1.55 2.28
C PHE A 116 5.20 -0.60 2.82
N GLU A 117 5.41 0.68 2.62
CA GLU A 117 4.58 1.76 3.16
C GLU A 117 3.83 2.52 2.05
N ASN A 118 2.68 3.06 2.38
CA ASN A 118 1.97 3.97 1.48
C ASN A 118 2.56 5.40 1.59
N MET A 119 3.82 5.53 1.20
CA MET A 119 4.62 6.75 1.27
C MET A 119 5.58 6.80 0.08
N TYR A 120 5.74 8.00 -0.50
CA TYR A 120 6.69 8.23 -1.59
C TYR A 120 8.13 7.98 -1.11
N ARG A 121 8.86 7.11 -1.84
CA ARG A 121 10.25 6.74 -1.55
C ARG A 121 10.52 6.45 -0.07
N ALA A 122 9.67 5.63 0.54
CA ALA A 122 9.71 5.41 1.99
C ALA A 122 11.09 4.97 2.48
N SER A 123 11.70 3.97 1.84
CA SER A 123 13.03 3.46 2.23
C SER A 123 14.14 4.49 2.05
N SER A 124 14.18 5.14 0.88
CA SER A 124 15.20 6.17 0.59
C SER A 124 15.03 7.40 1.46
N THR A 125 13.79 7.78 1.79
CA THR A 125 13.50 8.95 2.63
C THR A 125 14.01 8.73 4.06
N VAL A 126 13.71 7.59 4.67
CA VAL A 126 14.18 7.31 6.04
C VAL A 126 15.71 7.17 6.10
N GLN A 127 16.32 6.60 5.06
CA GLN A 127 17.77 6.56 4.97
C GLN A 127 18.39 7.96 4.89
N LYS A 128 17.82 8.85 4.06
CA LYS A 128 18.29 10.23 3.90
C LYS A 128 18.16 11.05 5.18
N ASN A 129 17.11 10.80 5.96
CA ASN A 129 16.86 11.51 7.21
C ASN A 129 17.75 11.00 8.37
N SER A 130 18.40 9.86 8.21
CA SER A 130 19.28 9.29 9.23
C SER A 130 20.68 9.87 9.15
N GLU A 131 21.25 10.24 10.29
CA GLU A 131 22.62 10.79 10.38
C GLU A 131 23.70 9.71 10.19
N ALA A 132 23.38 8.44 10.45
CA ALA A 132 24.31 7.34 10.37
C ALA A 132 24.27 6.68 8.99
N SER A 133 25.44 6.39 8.43
CA SER A 133 25.61 5.61 7.21
C SER A 133 26.08 4.20 7.57
N ASN A 134 25.36 3.19 7.11
CA ASN A 134 25.74 1.80 7.26
C ASN A 134 26.15 1.23 5.88
N PRO A 135 27.42 0.94 5.64
CA PRO A 135 27.91 0.56 4.32
C PRO A 135 27.35 -0.80 3.82
N TYR A 136 26.86 -1.62 4.73
CA TYR A 136 26.28 -2.93 4.41
C TYR A 136 24.77 -2.88 4.22
N LEU A 137 24.12 -1.72 4.44
CA LEU A 137 22.67 -1.57 4.34
C LEU A 137 22.27 -0.95 3.00
N THR A 138 21.68 -1.75 2.13
CA THR A 138 21.05 -1.29 0.89
C THR A 138 19.57 -1.05 1.12
N VAL A 139 19.05 0.08 0.65
CA VAL A 139 17.62 0.38 0.71
C VAL A 139 16.98 0.29 -0.68
N ILE A 140 15.76 -0.25 -0.74
CA ILE A 140 14.98 -0.37 -1.98
C ILE A 140 13.61 0.25 -1.76
N ASP A 141 13.23 1.17 -2.62
CA ASP A 141 11.88 1.73 -2.61
C ASP A 141 10.88 0.75 -3.24
N ALA A 142 9.67 0.71 -2.70
CA ALA A 142 8.61 -0.18 -3.12
C ALA A 142 7.29 0.57 -3.32
N VAL A 143 6.56 0.21 -4.36
CA VAL A 143 5.14 0.56 -4.54
C VAL A 143 4.31 -0.66 -4.16
N VAL A 144 3.41 -0.50 -3.19
CA VAL A 144 2.57 -1.60 -2.68
C VAL A 144 1.11 -1.28 -2.96
N ASP A 145 0.41 -2.21 -3.57
CA ASP A 145 -1.03 -2.15 -3.76
C ASP A 145 -1.71 -3.41 -3.22
N LYS A 146 -2.45 -3.23 -2.15
CA LYS A 146 -3.25 -4.28 -1.49
C LYS A 146 -4.33 -3.64 -0.64
N ILE A 147 -5.58 -4.01 -0.86
CA ILE A 147 -6.68 -3.67 0.05
C ILE A 147 -6.87 -4.79 1.05
N ILE A 148 -6.89 -4.43 2.32
CA ILE A 148 -7.20 -5.37 3.40
C ILE A 148 -8.47 -4.88 4.10
N PRO A 149 -9.57 -5.65 4.02
CA PRO A 149 -10.82 -5.28 4.66
C PRO A 149 -10.70 -5.31 6.18
N PRO A 150 -11.68 -4.80 6.92
CA PRO A 150 -11.72 -4.90 8.38
C PRO A 150 -11.60 -6.36 8.84
N GLN A 151 -10.72 -6.60 9.80
CA GLN A 151 -10.40 -7.93 10.33
C GLN A 151 -11.23 -8.25 11.58
N LYS A 152 -11.39 -9.55 11.87
CA LYS A 152 -11.91 -10.00 13.16
C LYS A 152 -10.91 -9.66 14.25
N LYS A 153 -11.39 -9.11 15.35
CA LYS A 153 -10.56 -8.87 16.54
C LYS A 153 -9.99 -10.21 17.05
N ASP A 154 -8.75 -10.14 17.50
CA ASP A 154 -8.06 -11.28 18.17
C ASP A 154 -7.75 -12.51 17.30
N SER A 155 -7.92 -12.47 15.99
CA SER A 155 -7.51 -13.51 15.06
C SER A 155 -6.08 -13.31 14.57
N LEU A 156 -5.29 -14.40 14.48
CA LEU A 156 -4.05 -14.42 13.72
C LEU A 156 -4.31 -14.44 12.22
N ASP A 157 -5.37 -15.14 11.82
CA ASP A 157 -5.76 -15.25 10.43
C ASP A 157 -6.18 -13.90 9.86
N VAL A 158 -5.86 -13.68 8.59
CA VAL A 158 -6.13 -12.41 7.89
C VAL A 158 -6.94 -12.68 6.63
N ILE A 159 -7.96 -11.86 6.39
CA ILE A 159 -8.72 -11.87 5.14
C ILE A 159 -8.18 -10.75 4.26
N VAL A 160 -7.90 -11.05 2.99
CA VAL A 160 -7.34 -10.09 2.03
C VAL A 160 -8.12 -10.15 0.72
N GLU A 161 -8.08 -9.08 -0.09
CA GLU A 161 -8.55 -9.15 -1.47
C GLU A 161 -7.70 -10.12 -2.32
N ASN A 162 -8.22 -10.53 -3.49
CA ASN A 162 -7.49 -11.42 -4.40
C ASN A 162 -6.28 -10.74 -5.04
N TYR A 163 -6.44 -9.46 -5.43
CA TYR A 163 -5.38 -8.70 -6.05
C TYR A 163 -4.29 -8.30 -5.04
N GLY A 164 -3.07 -8.19 -5.51
CA GLY A 164 -1.94 -7.64 -4.76
C GLY A 164 -0.75 -7.42 -5.68
N SER A 165 -0.05 -6.31 -5.51
CA SER A 165 1.13 -5.97 -6.30
C SER A 165 2.19 -5.31 -5.44
N ILE A 166 3.43 -5.73 -5.63
CA ILE A 166 4.64 -5.10 -5.10
C ILE A 166 5.54 -4.80 -6.29
N ILE A 167 5.88 -3.54 -6.48
CA ILE A 167 6.82 -3.14 -7.51
C ILE A 167 8.04 -2.53 -6.82
N LEU A 168 9.19 -3.15 -7.01
CA LEU A 168 10.47 -2.75 -6.45
C LEU A 168 11.26 -1.94 -7.48
N ASP A 169 12.02 -0.96 -7.00
CA ASP A 169 12.91 -0.16 -7.85
C ASP A 169 13.93 -1.06 -8.57
N GLU A 170 13.83 -1.13 -9.91
CA GLU A 170 14.66 -1.99 -10.75
C GLU A 170 16.14 -1.56 -10.79
N SER A 171 16.46 -0.34 -10.39
CA SER A 171 17.83 0.19 -10.34
C SER A 171 18.68 -0.40 -9.21
N LYS A 172 18.08 -1.21 -8.34
CA LYS A 172 18.69 -1.79 -7.14
C LYS A 172 18.87 -3.31 -7.26
N THR A 173 19.39 -3.92 -6.20
CA THR A 173 19.48 -5.38 -6.06
C THR A 173 18.08 -6.02 -6.08
N LYS A 174 18.02 -7.32 -6.43
CA LYS A 174 16.76 -8.06 -6.55
C LYS A 174 16.63 -9.10 -5.43
N PRO A 175 16.22 -8.71 -4.20
CA PRO A 175 16.15 -9.63 -3.06
C PRO A 175 14.96 -10.61 -3.12
N LEU A 176 13.92 -10.28 -3.89
CA LEU A 176 12.73 -11.10 -4.10
C LEU A 176 12.67 -11.60 -5.55
N GLU A 177 12.14 -12.80 -5.74
CA GLU A 177 11.93 -13.37 -7.07
C GLU A 177 10.74 -12.70 -7.77
N ILE A 178 10.82 -12.59 -9.11
CA ILE A 178 9.71 -12.09 -9.91
C ILE A 178 8.58 -13.11 -9.88
N SER A 179 7.37 -12.62 -9.67
CA SER A 179 6.14 -13.42 -9.65
C SER A 179 4.96 -12.58 -10.18
N ASP A 180 3.76 -13.13 -10.15
CA ASP A 180 2.56 -12.34 -10.46
C ASP A 180 2.34 -11.18 -9.49
N ILE A 181 2.89 -11.29 -8.26
CA ILE A 181 2.76 -10.28 -7.20
C ILE A 181 3.96 -9.34 -7.17
N VAL A 182 5.19 -9.86 -7.32
CA VAL A 182 6.43 -9.10 -7.20
C VAL A 182 7.00 -8.80 -8.58
N LYS A 183 7.15 -7.53 -8.90
CA LYS A 183 7.74 -7.02 -10.14
C LYS A 183 8.85 -6.02 -9.83
N TYR A 184 9.70 -5.77 -10.82
CA TYR A 184 10.70 -4.69 -10.79
C TYR A 184 10.37 -3.71 -11.90
N GLY A 185 10.41 -2.42 -11.58
CA GLY A 185 10.05 -1.38 -12.53
C GLY A 185 10.67 -0.03 -12.17
N HIS A 186 10.46 0.93 -13.06
CA HIS A 186 10.88 2.30 -12.82
C HIS A 186 10.03 2.93 -11.71
N TYR A 187 10.59 3.04 -10.51
CA TYR A 187 9.86 3.40 -9.29
C TYR A 187 8.96 4.63 -9.45
N GLU A 188 9.49 5.71 -10.04
CA GLU A 188 8.78 6.98 -10.16
C GLU A 188 7.47 6.83 -10.97
N GLU A 189 7.56 6.18 -12.12
CA GLU A 189 6.41 5.99 -12.99
C GLU A 189 5.38 5.06 -12.35
N GLU A 190 5.81 3.99 -11.72
CA GLU A 190 4.93 3.05 -11.04
C GLU A 190 4.24 3.66 -9.82
N PHE A 191 4.96 4.49 -9.06
CA PHE A 191 4.38 5.23 -7.95
C PHE A 191 3.33 6.23 -8.43
N ILE A 192 3.63 7.01 -9.47
CA ILE A 192 2.71 8.00 -10.05
C ILE A 192 1.51 7.29 -10.70
N LYS A 193 1.71 6.17 -11.40
CA LYS A 193 0.61 5.35 -11.94
C LYS A 193 -0.38 4.98 -10.84
N LYS A 194 0.11 4.40 -9.74
CA LYS A 194 -0.73 4.06 -8.59
C LYS A 194 -1.37 5.31 -7.97
N LEU A 195 -0.58 6.37 -7.76
CA LEU A 195 -1.07 7.59 -7.10
C LEU A 195 -2.23 8.24 -7.87
N TRP A 196 -2.13 8.29 -9.20
CA TRP A 196 -3.15 8.96 -10.01
C TRP A 196 -4.29 8.02 -10.38
N LEU A 197 -4.00 6.85 -10.97
CA LEU A 197 -5.05 5.98 -11.48
C LEU A 197 -5.86 5.32 -10.35
N LEU A 198 -5.18 4.80 -9.33
CA LEU A 198 -5.88 4.14 -8.22
C LEU A 198 -6.32 5.14 -7.16
N ASN A 199 -5.37 5.87 -6.55
CA ASN A 199 -5.70 6.74 -5.43
C ASN A 199 -6.46 8.01 -5.88
N GLY A 200 -6.22 8.49 -7.10
CA GLY A 200 -6.95 9.61 -7.70
C GLY A 200 -8.40 9.26 -8.03
N LEU A 201 -8.62 8.10 -8.67
CA LEU A 201 -9.97 7.61 -8.92
C LEU A 201 -10.72 7.35 -7.60
N HIS A 202 -10.06 6.70 -6.64
CA HIS A 202 -10.61 6.43 -5.32
C HIS A 202 -11.11 7.70 -4.63
N LEU A 203 -10.31 8.78 -4.68
CA LEU A 203 -10.67 10.07 -4.10
C LEU A 203 -11.88 10.70 -4.81
N GLN A 204 -11.89 10.74 -6.16
CA GLN A 204 -12.98 11.31 -6.92
C GLN A 204 -14.30 10.55 -6.67
N LEU A 205 -14.24 9.20 -6.68
CA LEU A 205 -15.39 8.36 -6.36
C LEU A 205 -15.90 8.60 -4.92
N ALA A 206 -15.00 8.82 -3.96
CA ALA A 206 -15.40 9.07 -2.58
C ALA A 206 -16.25 10.34 -2.46
N TYR A 207 -15.79 11.46 -3.00
CA TYR A 207 -16.57 12.70 -2.94
C TYR A 207 -17.84 12.66 -3.76
N PHE A 208 -17.80 12.01 -4.94
CA PHE A 208 -19.01 11.75 -5.72
C PHE A 208 -20.03 10.91 -4.94
N GLY A 209 -19.61 9.78 -4.38
CA GLY A 209 -20.50 8.87 -3.64
C GLY A 209 -21.10 9.51 -2.38
N ILE A 210 -20.27 10.26 -1.61
CA ILE A 210 -20.73 11.02 -0.45
C ILE A 210 -21.82 12.02 -0.86
N SER A 211 -21.66 12.71 -1.99
CA SER A 211 -22.67 13.66 -2.49
C SER A 211 -24.01 13.01 -2.85
N LYS A 212 -24.00 11.69 -3.08
CA LYS A 212 -25.20 10.88 -3.36
C LYS A 212 -25.75 10.17 -2.12
N GLY A 213 -25.12 10.34 -0.96
CA GLY A 213 -25.50 9.67 0.29
C GLY A 213 -25.10 8.21 0.38
N TYR A 214 -24.17 7.75 -0.47
CA TYR A 214 -23.65 6.38 -0.39
C TYR A 214 -22.66 6.23 0.78
N LYS A 215 -22.56 5.01 1.31
CA LYS A 215 -21.66 4.68 2.40
C LYS A 215 -20.37 4.00 1.91
N TYR A 216 -20.50 3.09 0.95
CA TYR A 216 -19.40 2.26 0.44
C TYR A 216 -19.14 2.53 -1.03
N ILE A 217 -17.91 2.33 -1.46
CA ILE A 217 -17.46 2.63 -2.83
C ILE A 217 -18.21 1.80 -3.88
N HIS A 218 -18.50 0.54 -3.62
CA HIS A 218 -19.20 -0.35 -4.55
C HIS A 218 -20.65 0.10 -4.84
N GLU A 219 -21.25 0.91 -3.97
CA GLU A 219 -22.63 1.40 -4.18
C GLU A 219 -22.70 2.37 -5.37
N ILE A 220 -21.61 3.06 -5.69
CA ILE A 220 -21.51 3.96 -6.83
C ILE A 220 -21.76 3.19 -8.14
N TYR A 221 -21.21 1.99 -8.25
CA TYR A 221 -21.33 1.14 -9.44
C TYR A 221 -22.70 0.49 -9.62
N LYS A 222 -23.63 0.66 -8.68
CA LYS A 222 -25.03 0.19 -8.80
C LYS A 222 -25.92 1.13 -9.62
N SER A 223 -25.48 2.38 -9.84
CA SER A 223 -26.20 3.37 -10.65
C SER A 223 -25.50 3.63 -11.98
N ASP A 224 -26.29 3.92 -13.02
CA ASP A 224 -25.73 4.25 -14.34
C ASP A 224 -24.92 5.55 -14.29
N GLU A 225 -25.39 6.57 -13.57
CA GLU A 225 -24.66 7.82 -13.34
C GLU A 225 -23.30 7.59 -12.65
N GLY A 226 -23.26 6.68 -11.67
CA GLY A 226 -22.02 6.34 -10.97
C GLY A 226 -21.04 5.58 -11.86
N LYS A 227 -21.50 4.63 -12.66
CA LYS A 227 -20.67 3.93 -13.64
C LYS A 227 -20.09 4.90 -14.69
N GLU A 228 -20.94 5.77 -15.23
CA GLU A 228 -20.51 6.78 -16.21
C GLU A 228 -19.45 7.71 -15.60
N PHE A 229 -19.67 8.15 -14.37
CA PHE A 229 -18.69 8.98 -13.67
C PHE A 229 -17.34 8.24 -13.45
N ALA A 230 -17.40 6.97 -13.03
CA ALA A 230 -16.19 6.16 -12.82
C ALA A 230 -15.39 5.96 -14.13
N ILE A 231 -16.07 5.65 -15.24
CA ILE A 231 -15.46 5.50 -16.57
C ILE A 231 -14.79 6.81 -17.01
N LYS A 232 -15.49 7.93 -16.87
CA LYS A 232 -14.98 9.25 -17.25
C LYS A 232 -13.76 9.64 -16.41
N ALA A 233 -13.84 9.51 -15.10
CA ALA A 233 -12.74 9.79 -14.19
C ALA A 233 -11.51 8.90 -14.48
N SER A 234 -11.72 7.61 -14.73
CA SER A 234 -10.66 6.68 -15.11
C SER A 234 -9.98 7.11 -16.42
N SER A 235 -10.77 7.47 -17.44
CA SER A 235 -10.25 7.90 -18.74
C SER A 235 -9.43 9.19 -18.64
N GLU A 236 -9.90 10.19 -17.89
CA GLU A 236 -9.17 11.43 -17.68
C GLU A 236 -7.86 11.21 -16.92
N LEU A 237 -7.85 10.35 -15.89
CA LEU A 237 -6.63 9.99 -15.15
C LEU A 237 -5.64 9.21 -16.00
N MET A 238 -6.08 8.25 -16.83
CA MET A 238 -5.22 7.54 -17.78
C MET A 238 -4.61 8.50 -18.79
N ASN A 239 -5.38 9.45 -19.29
CA ASN A 239 -4.89 10.45 -20.21
C ASN A 239 -3.81 11.34 -19.57
N ALA A 240 -4.05 11.82 -18.33
CA ALA A 240 -3.04 12.57 -17.58
C ALA A 240 -1.74 11.77 -17.42
N PHE A 241 -1.84 10.48 -17.08
CA PHE A 241 -0.67 9.62 -16.91
C PHE A 241 0.05 9.37 -18.24
N SER A 242 -0.66 9.16 -19.35
CA SER A 242 -0.07 8.99 -20.69
C SER A 242 0.70 10.23 -21.17
N LEU A 243 0.31 11.41 -20.72
CA LEU A 243 1.06 12.65 -20.97
C LEU A 243 2.32 12.76 -20.12
N PHE A 244 2.32 12.14 -18.95
CA PHE A 244 3.46 12.09 -18.03
C PHE A 244 4.47 11.01 -18.43
N ALA A 245 4.01 9.76 -18.61
CA ALA A 245 4.83 8.59 -18.95
C ALA A 245 4.54 8.12 -20.37
N LYS A 246 5.53 8.25 -21.26
CA LYS A 246 5.34 8.11 -22.72
C LYS A 246 5.11 6.68 -23.23
N LYS A 247 5.31 5.63 -22.44
CA LYS A 247 5.17 4.23 -22.87
C LYS A 247 4.70 3.35 -21.72
N TYR A 248 3.42 3.07 -21.71
CA TYR A 248 2.80 2.11 -20.79
C TYR A 248 1.72 1.33 -21.56
N ASP A 249 1.95 0.03 -21.72
CA ASP A 249 1.06 -0.84 -22.53
C ASP A 249 -0.09 -1.44 -21.68
N ASP A 250 -0.05 -1.30 -20.35
CA ASP A 250 -0.98 -1.96 -19.41
C ASP A 250 -2.03 -1.03 -18.76
N LEU A 251 -2.14 0.22 -19.21
CA LEU A 251 -2.99 1.22 -18.52
C LEU A 251 -4.48 0.86 -18.52
N GLU A 252 -4.98 0.34 -19.65
CA GLU A 252 -6.38 -0.07 -19.76
C GLU A 252 -6.67 -1.26 -18.85
N GLU A 253 -5.81 -2.28 -18.85
CA GLU A 253 -5.94 -3.44 -17.98
C GLU A 253 -5.86 -3.03 -16.50
N PHE A 254 -4.92 -2.16 -16.14
CA PHE A 254 -4.77 -1.63 -14.80
C PHE A 254 -6.02 -0.85 -14.35
N SER A 255 -6.57 0.00 -15.23
CA SER A 255 -7.79 0.77 -14.95
C SER A 255 -9.02 -0.12 -14.81
N LEU A 256 -9.18 -1.14 -15.66
CA LEU A 256 -10.26 -2.12 -15.55
C LEU A 256 -10.17 -2.88 -14.23
N ASN A 257 -8.98 -3.34 -13.86
CA ASN A 257 -8.76 -4.03 -12.59
C ASN A 257 -9.16 -3.16 -11.38
N ILE A 258 -8.82 -1.86 -11.39
CA ILE A 258 -9.22 -0.95 -10.32
C ILE A 258 -10.75 -0.83 -10.24
N ASN A 259 -11.43 -0.64 -11.37
CA ASN A 259 -12.89 -0.51 -11.40
C ASN A 259 -13.58 -1.81 -10.95
N ASP A 260 -13.09 -2.98 -11.34
CA ASP A 260 -13.60 -4.27 -10.88
C ASP A 260 -13.46 -4.42 -9.37
N ARG A 261 -12.30 -4.06 -8.80
CA ARG A 261 -12.06 -4.07 -7.35
C ARG A 261 -13.01 -3.14 -6.61
N PHE A 262 -13.19 -1.91 -7.10
CA PHE A 262 -14.07 -0.93 -6.46
C PHE A 262 -15.55 -1.24 -6.60
N SER A 263 -15.95 -1.97 -7.65
CA SER A 263 -17.34 -2.41 -7.83
C SER A 263 -17.72 -3.62 -6.97
N SER A 264 -16.73 -4.32 -6.40
CA SER A 264 -16.95 -5.52 -5.60
C SER A 264 -17.58 -5.19 -4.25
N ASP A 265 -18.73 -5.80 -3.95
CA ASP A 265 -19.40 -5.68 -2.65
C ASP A 265 -18.70 -6.45 -1.52
N THR A 266 -17.71 -7.28 -1.85
CA THR A 266 -16.87 -7.94 -0.86
C THR A 266 -15.85 -6.98 -0.23
N ILE A 267 -15.53 -5.86 -0.91
CA ILE A 267 -14.66 -4.79 -0.41
C ILE A 267 -15.56 -3.69 0.15
N ASN A 268 -15.79 -3.74 1.46
CA ASN A 268 -16.59 -2.73 2.16
C ASN A 268 -15.73 -1.51 2.52
N ASP A 269 -15.26 -0.78 1.49
CA ASP A 269 -14.45 0.42 1.69
C ASP A 269 -15.32 1.66 1.89
N GLU A 270 -15.27 2.21 3.11
CA GLU A 270 -16.10 3.35 3.49
C GLU A 270 -15.62 4.65 2.85
N LEU A 271 -16.54 5.36 2.17
CA LEU A 271 -16.25 6.62 1.47
C LEU A 271 -15.69 7.69 2.40
N LEU A 272 -16.19 7.79 3.63
CA LEU A 272 -15.67 8.74 4.63
C LEU A 272 -14.21 8.44 5.01
N ARG A 273 -13.83 7.17 5.09
CA ARG A 273 -12.43 6.77 5.32
C ARG A 273 -11.54 7.20 4.14
N ILE A 274 -12.03 7.02 2.91
CA ILE A 274 -11.31 7.39 1.69
C ILE A 274 -11.16 8.92 1.59
N ALA A 275 -12.17 9.69 1.97
CA ALA A 275 -12.19 11.15 1.87
C ALA A 275 -11.32 11.87 2.91
N ARG A 276 -10.87 11.19 3.99
CA ARG A 276 -10.07 11.81 5.08
C ARG A 276 -8.82 12.53 4.59
N ASN A 277 -8.39 13.54 5.37
CA ASN A 277 -7.19 14.34 5.15
C ASN A 277 -7.16 15.02 3.76
N PRO A 278 -8.18 15.78 3.37
CA PRO A 278 -8.27 16.41 2.06
C PRO A 278 -7.12 17.38 1.79
N LYS A 279 -6.65 18.15 2.78
CA LYS A 279 -5.52 19.06 2.62
C LYS A 279 -4.29 18.40 2.00
N ILE A 280 -4.03 17.14 2.38
CA ILE A 280 -2.91 16.36 1.82
C ILE A 280 -3.28 15.86 0.42
N LYS A 281 -4.48 15.29 0.24
CA LYS A 281 -4.89 14.59 -0.99
C LYS A 281 -5.17 15.51 -2.17
N PHE A 282 -5.53 16.78 -1.89
CA PHE A 282 -5.71 17.83 -2.89
C PHE A 282 -4.50 18.77 -3.04
N ALA A 283 -3.38 18.51 -2.34
CA ALA A 283 -2.18 19.31 -2.48
C ALA A 283 -1.63 19.28 -3.91
N GLU A 284 -0.81 20.27 -4.27
CA GLU A 284 -0.35 20.56 -5.63
C GLU A 284 0.23 19.36 -6.40
N ASN A 285 1.05 18.54 -5.75
CA ASN A 285 1.72 17.40 -6.40
C ASN A 285 1.03 16.06 -6.15
N GLU A 286 -0.20 16.11 -5.65
CA GLU A 286 -0.96 14.94 -5.25
C GLU A 286 -1.93 14.47 -6.34
N ARG A 287 -2.63 13.39 -6.01
CA ARG A 287 -3.50 12.55 -6.85
C ARG A 287 -4.67 13.25 -7.53
N PHE A 288 -4.96 14.50 -7.18
CA PHE A 288 -6.03 15.29 -7.78
C PHE A 288 -5.48 16.51 -8.53
N ALA A 289 -4.72 17.37 -7.87
CA ALA A 289 -4.27 18.63 -8.46
C ALA A 289 -3.28 18.40 -9.60
N LYS A 290 -2.28 17.52 -9.42
CA LYS A 290 -1.25 17.33 -10.44
C LYS A 290 -1.77 16.74 -11.77
N PRO A 291 -2.57 15.66 -11.79
CA PRO A 291 -3.16 15.18 -13.06
C PRO A 291 -4.10 16.22 -13.69
N LEU A 292 -4.88 16.97 -12.90
CA LEU A 292 -5.71 18.06 -13.41
C LEU A 292 -4.88 19.14 -14.13
N ASP A 293 -3.78 19.59 -13.53
CA ASP A 293 -2.88 20.57 -14.12
C ASP A 293 -2.31 20.11 -15.47
N ILE A 294 -1.87 18.84 -15.53
CA ILE A 294 -1.34 18.27 -16.77
C ILE A 294 -2.40 18.26 -17.87
N LEU A 295 -3.63 17.87 -17.55
CA LEU A 295 -4.73 17.87 -18.51
C LEU A 295 -5.05 19.28 -19.02
N ILE A 296 -5.12 20.27 -18.13
CA ILE A 296 -5.40 21.68 -18.48
C ILE A 296 -4.28 22.23 -19.39
N GLN A 297 -3.01 22.00 -19.03
CA GLN A 297 -1.86 22.46 -19.81
C GLN A 297 -1.78 21.85 -21.23
N ASN A 298 -2.45 20.72 -21.45
CA ASN A 298 -2.49 20.01 -22.74
C ASN A 298 -3.87 20.06 -23.40
N ASP A 299 -4.76 20.99 -23.01
CA ASP A 299 -6.10 21.19 -23.57
C ASP A 299 -6.95 19.89 -23.59
N GLN A 300 -6.82 19.06 -22.54
CA GLN A 300 -7.54 17.80 -22.44
C GLN A 300 -8.83 17.95 -21.62
N PRO A 301 -9.82 17.04 -21.80
CA PRO A 301 -11.04 17.01 -20.99
C PRO A 301 -10.75 16.84 -19.50
N VAL A 302 -11.50 17.58 -18.66
CA VAL A 302 -11.40 17.60 -17.18
C VAL A 302 -12.78 17.58 -16.52
N GLU A 303 -13.75 16.92 -17.12
CA GLU A 303 -15.15 16.98 -16.70
C GLU A 303 -15.39 16.33 -15.32
N SER A 304 -14.73 15.18 -15.05
CA SER A 304 -14.81 14.53 -13.75
C SER A 304 -14.20 15.41 -12.64
N PHE A 305 -13.06 16.02 -12.93
CA PHE A 305 -12.40 16.94 -11.99
C PHE A 305 -13.27 18.18 -11.71
N LYS A 306 -13.82 18.81 -12.74
CA LYS A 306 -14.75 19.95 -12.58
C LYS A 306 -15.95 19.57 -11.72
N ARG A 307 -16.51 18.38 -11.95
CA ARG A 307 -17.62 17.88 -11.14
C ARG A 307 -17.26 17.78 -9.66
N ILE A 308 -16.06 17.26 -9.33
CA ILE A 308 -15.61 17.19 -7.93
C ILE A 308 -15.42 18.59 -7.36
N ILE A 309 -14.80 19.51 -8.09
CA ILE A 309 -14.62 20.90 -7.65
C ILE A 309 -15.98 21.55 -7.36
N ASP A 310 -16.95 21.39 -8.25
CA ASP A 310 -18.31 21.88 -8.07
C ASP A 310 -18.99 21.31 -6.82
N LEU A 311 -18.80 20.03 -6.54
CA LEU A 311 -19.33 19.37 -5.33
C LEU A 311 -18.66 19.95 -4.06
N LEU A 312 -17.34 20.13 -4.07
CA LEU A 312 -16.60 20.71 -2.95
C LEU A 312 -17.05 22.15 -2.61
N GLN A 313 -17.50 22.90 -3.62
CA GLN A 313 -18.01 24.26 -3.42
C GLN A 313 -19.47 24.31 -2.91
N LYS A 314 -20.27 23.29 -3.23
CA LYS A 314 -21.74 23.29 -2.97
C LYS A 314 -22.14 22.53 -1.72
N ILE A 315 -21.32 21.61 -1.25
CA ILE A 315 -21.64 20.71 -0.13
C ILE A 315 -20.69 20.99 1.02
N ASP A 316 -21.23 21.08 2.22
CA ASP A 316 -20.41 21.14 3.43
C ASP A 316 -19.83 19.77 3.76
N TYR A 317 -18.53 19.65 3.68
CA TYR A 317 -17.76 18.45 4.02
C TYR A 317 -16.99 18.59 5.35
N SER A 318 -17.31 19.58 6.18
CA SER A 318 -16.62 19.85 7.45
C SER A 318 -16.62 18.69 8.43
N TYR A 319 -17.56 17.73 8.27
CA TYR A 319 -17.63 16.51 9.05
C TYR A 319 -16.61 15.43 8.64
N ILE A 320 -15.89 15.63 7.55
CA ILE A 320 -14.83 14.72 7.12
C ILE A 320 -13.57 15.02 7.93
N ASP A 321 -12.98 13.99 8.51
CA ASP A 321 -11.75 14.08 9.30
C ASP A 321 -10.60 14.74 8.51
N GLY A 322 -10.03 15.81 9.09
CA GLY A 322 -8.94 16.60 8.49
C GLY A 322 -9.39 17.56 7.37
N PHE A 323 -10.69 17.88 7.25
CA PHE A 323 -11.19 18.84 6.25
C PHE A 323 -10.91 20.29 6.68
N ASN A 324 -10.98 20.60 7.97
CA ASN A 324 -10.77 21.96 8.54
C ASN A 324 -9.30 22.30 8.77
#